data_ae7859afd754aed51fde8ac44cde1b3f
#
_entry.id   ae7859afd754aed51fde8ac44cde1b3f
#
_cell.length_a   1.000
_cell.length_b   1.000
_cell.length_c   1.000
_cell.angle_alpha   90.00
_cell.angle_beta   90.00
_cell.angle_gamma   90.00
#
_symmetry.space_group_name_H-M   'P 1'
#
loop_
_entity.id
_entity.type
_entity.pdbx_description
1 polymer ?
#
loop_
_entity_poly.entity_id
_entity_poly.type
_entity_poly.pdbx_seq_one_letter_code
_entity_poly.pdbx_strand_id
1 'polypeptide(L)'
;MKLVSQRVAGQAEVQGDTPALRLVSLLEHVASRDHLRTLQGLAEATGLPKPTLHRMLQQLEAAGLLQREGDGRHWGTGSRLRRLAENLLLNSSLHAARHQVLRRLVDEVGESCNITAMSGGEVLYLDRVETAAPLRFYLQPGSRVPVHCSASGKVFLSQMTPAQRQRLLGATPLEACTPRTRTDLGVLETELRRVKTEGCGFDDEEFLPGLTCAAVPVPPADPKARASLCVALQGPTVRLNRDKLEALLPALRTAAQALSRLEAGAPSSEKSERSERSERSERTDRAERRKSS
;
A
#
# COMPACT_ATOMS: atom_id res chain seq x y z
N MET A 1 30.80 14.97 -3.85
CA MET A 1 29.59 15.05 -4.71
C MET A 1 28.42 14.59 -3.84
N LYS A 2 27.58 15.53 -3.37
CA LYS A 2 26.52 15.27 -2.38
C LYS A 2 25.36 14.55 -3.04
N LEU A 3 25.04 13.33 -2.61
CA LEU A 3 23.82 12.61 -2.94
C LEU A 3 22.66 13.25 -2.20
N VAL A 4 21.78 13.90 -2.94
CA VAL A 4 20.54 14.48 -2.45
C VAL A 4 19.55 13.34 -2.20
N SER A 5 19.26 13.07 -0.93
CA SER A 5 18.17 12.22 -0.47
C SER A 5 16.84 12.77 -1.01
N GLN A 6 16.16 12.03 -1.88
CA GLN A 6 14.82 12.39 -2.36
C GLN A 6 13.79 12.13 -1.26
N ARG A 7 13.21 13.22 -0.77
CA ARG A 7 12.16 13.27 0.25
C ARG A 7 10.83 12.74 -0.28
N VAL A 8 10.16 11.97 0.56
CA VAL A 8 8.74 11.62 0.40
C VAL A 8 7.93 12.89 0.69
N ALA A 9 7.16 13.36 -0.27
CA ALA A 9 6.32 14.55 -0.13
C ALA A 9 5.17 14.27 0.85
N GLY A 10 5.07 15.06 1.92
CA GLY A 10 3.94 15.05 2.85
C GLY A 10 4.28 15.06 4.34
N GLN A 11 5.57 15.03 4.71
CA GLN A 11 5.96 15.19 6.12
C GLN A 11 6.34 16.63 6.41
N ALA A 12 5.72 17.20 7.45
CA ALA A 12 6.17 18.47 8.02
C ALA A 12 7.67 18.38 8.33
N GLU A 13 8.45 19.37 7.91
CA GLU A 13 9.88 19.45 8.22
C GLU A 13 10.05 19.51 9.75
N VAL A 14 10.35 18.39 10.37
CA VAL A 14 10.93 18.39 11.71
C VAL A 14 12.40 18.76 11.52
N GLN A 15 12.71 20.03 11.58
CA GLN A 15 14.08 20.55 11.57
C GLN A 15 14.78 20.11 12.85
N GLY A 16 15.77 19.25 12.73
CA GLY A 16 16.71 18.90 13.79
C GLY A 16 17.11 17.42 13.77
N ASP A 17 18.42 17.20 13.75
CA ASP A 17 19.02 15.87 13.92
C ASP A 17 19.02 15.49 15.42
N THR A 18 17.82 15.23 15.98
CA THR A 18 17.65 14.85 17.37
C THR A 18 17.95 13.36 17.59
N PRO A 19 18.37 12.93 18.79
CA PRO A 19 18.59 11.53 19.11
C PRO A 19 17.36 10.65 18.85
N ALA A 20 16.15 11.17 19.09
CA ALA A 20 14.90 10.47 18.85
C ALA A 20 14.66 10.22 17.33
N LEU A 21 14.90 11.22 16.48
CA LEU A 21 14.75 11.08 15.04
C LEU A 21 15.80 10.13 14.44
N ARG A 22 17.03 10.16 14.95
CA ARG A 22 18.06 9.16 14.58
C ARG A 22 17.63 7.74 14.90
N LEU A 23 16.97 7.54 16.04
CA LEU A 23 16.46 6.23 16.45
C LEU A 23 15.35 5.75 15.52
N VAL A 24 14.40 6.61 15.19
CA VAL A 24 13.31 6.30 14.24
C VAL A 24 13.89 5.96 12.87
N SER A 25 14.80 6.78 12.34
CA SER A 25 15.47 6.52 11.06
C SER A 25 16.22 5.20 11.05
N LEU A 26 16.89 4.82 12.15
CA LEU A 26 17.53 3.51 12.27
C LEU A 26 16.52 2.36 12.23
N LEU A 27 15.38 2.47 12.93
CA LEU A 27 14.31 1.47 12.89
C LEU A 27 13.72 1.33 11.48
N GLU A 28 13.52 2.44 10.76
CA GLU A 28 13.05 2.44 9.37
C GLU A 28 14.02 1.70 8.44
N HIS A 29 15.33 1.93 8.58
CA HIS A 29 16.36 1.23 7.80
C HIS A 29 16.41 -0.27 8.10
N VAL A 30 16.23 -0.68 9.36
CA VAL A 30 16.19 -2.11 9.73
C VAL A 30 14.89 -2.76 9.28
N ALA A 31 13.76 -2.03 9.29
CA ALA A 31 12.46 -2.54 8.85
C ALA A 31 12.34 -2.62 7.31
N SER A 32 13.12 -1.83 6.56
CA SER A 32 13.17 -1.92 5.10
C SER A 32 13.83 -3.24 4.68
N ARG A 33 13.34 -3.87 3.59
CA ARG A 33 13.87 -5.16 3.09
C ARG A 33 15.20 -5.05 2.33
N ASP A 34 15.81 -3.88 2.24
CA ASP A 34 17.11 -3.72 1.60
C ASP A 34 18.20 -4.44 2.38
N HIS A 35 19.05 -5.17 1.67
CA HIS A 35 20.01 -6.20 2.13
C HIS A 35 21.11 -5.75 3.09
N LEU A 36 21.06 -4.53 3.62
CA LEU A 36 22.14 -3.93 4.41
C LEU A 36 21.83 -3.87 5.92
N ARG A 37 21.51 -5.01 6.52
CA ARG A 37 21.23 -5.09 7.96
C ARG A 37 22.46 -5.34 8.82
N THR A 38 23.65 -5.35 8.23
CA THR A 38 24.90 -5.42 8.99
C THR A 38 25.23 -4.07 9.60
N LEU A 39 26.04 -4.08 10.68
CA LEU A 39 26.50 -2.84 11.32
C LEU A 39 27.14 -1.88 10.32
N GLN A 40 27.90 -2.41 9.37
CA GLN A 40 28.57 -1.60 8.34
C GLN A 40 27.56 -0.98 7.38
N GLY A 41 26.63 -1.77 6.82
CA GLY A 41 25.60 -1.28 5.90
C GLY A 41 24.68 -0.26 6.55
N LEU A 42 24.32 -0.46 7.83
CA LEU A 42 23.54 0.52 8.59
C LEU A 42 24.33 1.82 8.86
N ALA A 43 25.66 1.73 9.10
CA ALA A 43 26.48 2.93 9.27
C ALA A 43 26.58 3.74 7.97
N GLU A 44 26.72 3.07 6.82
CA GLU A 44 26.70 3.72 5.51
C GLU A 44 25.34 4.35 5.17
N ALA A 45 24.25 3.65 5.47
CA ALA A 45 22.90 4.13 5.19
C ALA A 45 22.48 5.31 6.08
N THR A 46 22.84 5.28 7.37
CA THR A 46 22.42 6.30 8.35
C THR A 46 23.43 7.43 8.50
N GLY A 47 24.68 7.25 8.03
CA GLY A 47 25.77 8.20 8.25
C GLY A 47 26.25 8.27 9.72
N LEU A 48 25.79 7.40 10.60
CA LEU A 48 26.16 7.38 12.02
C LEU A 48 27.53 6.71 12.23
N PRO A 49 28.37 7.23 13.16
CA PRO A 49 29.62 6.56 13.55
C PRO A 49 29.32 5.16 14.11
N LYS A 50 30.10 4.15 13.67
CA LYS A 50 29.96 2.75 14.10
C LYS A 50 29.82 2.55 15.62
N PRO A 51 30.61 3.22 16.50
CA PRO A 51 30.45 3.06 17.95
C PRO A 51 29.08 3.55 18.47
N THR A 52 28.60 4.67 17.94
CA THR A 52 27.28 5.22 18.29
C THR A 52 26.17 4.28 17.83
N LEU A 53 26.25 3.83 16.58
CA LEU A 53 25.28 2.91 16.00
C LEU A 53 25.25 1.57 16.76
N HIS A 54 26.41 1.01 17.10
CA HIS A 54 26.49 -0.24 17.86
C HIS A 54 25.79 -0.12 19.21
N ARG A 55 26.01 0.98 19.95
CA ARG A 55 25.33 1.24 21.22
C ARG A 55 23.82 1.36 21.07
N MET A 56 23.35 2.07 20.01
CA MET A 56 21.92 2.21 19.71
C MET A 56 21.29 0.84 19.39
N LEU A 57 21.95 0.04 18.57
CA LEU A 57 21.47 -1.31 18.21
C LEU A 57 21.37 -2.23 19.44
N GLN A 58 22.36 -2.19 20.35
CA GLN A 58 22.31 -2.96 21.59
C GLN A 58 21.15 -2.52 22.50
N GLN A 59 20.91 -1.21 22.62
CA GLN A 59 19.77 -0.69 23.40
C GLN A 59 18.42 -1.12 22.81
N LEU A 60 18.30 -1.09 21.48
CA LEU A 60 17.09 -1.53 20.78
C LEU A 60 16.88 -3.04 20.89
N GLU A 61 17.95 -3.82 20.88
CA GLU A 61 17.93 -5.27 21.09
C GLU A 61 17.48 -5.58 22.54
N ALA A 62 18.08 -4.94 23.53
CA ALA A 62 17.70 -5.10 24.93
C ALA A 62 16.24 -4.70 25.19
N ALA A 63 15.71 -3.71 24.45
CA ALA A 63 14.32 -3.28 24.51
C ALA A 63 13.36 -4.20 23.73
N GLY A 64 13.86 -5.23 23.01
CA GLY A 64 13.06 -6.13 22.18
C GLY A 64 12.51 -5.48 20.90
N LEU A 65 12.99 -4.30 20.53
CA LEU A 65 12.61 -3.60 19.31
C LEU A 65 13.34 -4.16 18.09
N LEU A 66 14.60 -4.56 18.25
CA LEU A 66 15.40 -5.27 17.26
C LEU A 66 15.81 -6.64 17.79
N GLN A 67 16.24 -7.51 16.90
CA GLN A 67 16.82 -8.82 17.23
C GLN A 67 17.95 -9.13 16.25
N ARG A 68 18.85 -10.03 16.63
CA ARG A 68 19.85 -10.59 15.73
C ARG A 68 19.24 -11.70 14.91
N GLU A 69 19.58 -11.75 13.63
CA GLU A 69 19.12 -12.78 12.69
C GLU A 69 20.26 -13.75 12.33
N GLY A 70 19.92 -15.01 12.16
CA GLY A 70 20.76 -16.07 11.61
C GLY A 70 22.13 -16.19 12.22
N ASP A 71 23.15 -15.66 11.55
CA ASP A 71 24.55 -15.72 11.93
C ASP A 71 24.98 -14.73 13.04
N GLY A 72 24.02 -13.98 13.61
CA GLY A 72 24.27 -12.96 14.62
C GLY A 72 24.91 -11.66 14.10
N ARG A 73 25.14 -11.55 12.80
CA ARG A 73 25.74 -10.36 12.16
C ARG A 73 24.71 -9.40 11.59
N HIS A 74 23.49 -9.89 11.35
CA HIS A 74 22.39 -9.14 10.78
C HIS A 74 21.38 -8.74 11.85
N TRP A 75 20.76 -7.58 11.63
CA TRP A 75 19.73 -7.06 12.51
C TRP A 75 18.36 -7.16 11.82
N GLY A 76 17.35 -7.57 12.56
CA GLY A 76 15.98 -7.65 12.13
C GLY A 76 15.02 -7.03 13.13
N THR A 77 13.75 -6.96 12.78
CA THR A 77 12.69 -6.42 13.63
C THR A 77 12.40 -7.35 14.82
N GLY A 78 12.50 -6.84 16.04
CA GLY A 78 12.19 -7.58 17.27
C GLY A 78 10.68 -7.74 17.49
N SER A 79 10.31 -8.62 18.45
CA SER A 79 8.90 -8.94 18.76
C SER A 79 8.08 -7.73 19.21
N ARG A 80 8.70 -6.81 19.96
CA ARG A 80 8.03 -5.60 20.45
C ARG A 80 7.71 -4.63 19.30
N LEU A 81 8.61 -4.49 18.32
CA LEU A 81 8.36 -3.64 17.14
C LEU A 81 7.28 -4.26 16.24
N ARG A 82 7.30 -5.58 16.03
CA ARG A 82 6.24 -6.28 15.30
C ARG A 82 4.88 -6.08 15.96
N ARG A 83 4.77 -6.29 17.28
CA ARG A 83 3.52 -6.07 18.01
C ARG A 83 3.04 -4.62 17.95
N LEU A 84 3.95 -3.63 17.97
CA LEU A 84 3.60 -2.22 17.78
C LEU A 84 2.99 -2.00 16.38
N ALA A 85 3.62 -2.54 15.35
CA ALA A 85 3.11 -2.46 13.97
C ALA A 85 1.73 -3.14 13.83
N GLU A 86 1.55 -4.32 14.41
CA GLU A 86 0.25 -5.01 14.47
C GLU A 86 -0.82 -4.15 15.15
N ASN A 87 -0.51 -3.59 16.31
CA ASN A 87 -1.44 -2.71 17.04
C ASN A 87 -1.80 -1.45 16.23
N LEU A 88 -0.83 -0.84 15.56
CA LEU A 88 -1.08 0.31 14.69
C LEU A 88 -2.00 -0.04 13.52
N LEU A 89 -1.80 -1.20 12.90
CA LEU A 89 -2.63 -1.68 11.81
C LEU A 89 -4.05 -2.03 12.30
N LEU A 90 -4.17 -2.78 13.39
CA LEU A 90 -5.45 -3.25 13.92
C LEU A 90 -6.30 -2.14 14.56
N ASN A 91 -5.67 -1.13 15.17
CA ASN A 91 -6.35 -0.05 15.88
C ASN A 91 -6.46 1.25 15.08
N SER A 92 -6.06 1.24 13.81
CA SER A 92 -6.21 2.40 12.93
C SER A 92 -7.66 2.56 12.50
N SER A 93 -8.32 3.64 12.89
CA SER A 93 -9.65 4.01 12.39
C SER A 93 -9.67 4.13 10.86
N LEU A 94 -8.56 4.54 10.26
CA LEU A 94 -8.37 4.60 8.81
C LEU A 94 -8.35 3.20 8.20
N HIS A 95 -7.68 2.21 8.84
CA HIS A 95 -7.69 0.83 8.36
C HIS A 95 -9.11 0.25 8.38
N ALA A 96 -9.86 0.43 9.48
CA ALA A 96 -11.24 -0.01 9.57
C ALA A 96 -12.12 0.63 8.49
N ALA A 97 -11.95 1.94 8.22
CA ALA A 97 -12.70 2.64 7.19
C ALA A 97 -12.33 2.15 5.76
N ARG A 98 -11.05 1.91 5.47
CA ARG A 98 -10.59 1.31 4.20
C ARG A 98 -11.18 -0.09 4.00
N HIS A 99 -11.12 -0.92 5.04
CA HIS A 99 -11.68 -2.26 5.03
C HIS A 99 -13.18 -2.27 4.74
N GLN A 100 -13.93 -1.29 5.28
CA GLN A 100 -15.36 -1.14 5.01
C GLN A 100 -15.63 -0.77 3.53
N VAL A 101 -14.80 0.10 2.93
CA VAL A 101 -14.91 0.40 1.48
C VAL A 101 -14.67 -0.86 0.65
N LEU A 102 -13.62 -1.65 0.99
CA LEU A 102 -13.35 -2.92 0.30
C LEU A 102 -14.50 -3.92 0.45
N ARG A 103 -15.10 -4.03 1.63
CA ARG A 103 -16.22 -4.95 1.87
C ARG A 103 -17.41 -4.62 0.98
N ARG A 104 -17.79 -3.33 0.89
CA ARG A 104 -18.85 -2.87 -0.02
C ARG A 104 -18.54 -3.17 -1.48
N LEU A 105 -17.27 -2.96 -1.89
CA LEU A 105 -16.84 -3.27 -3.23
C LEU A 105 -16.97 -4.78 -3.52
N VAL A 106 -16.54 -5.65 -2.60
CA VAL A 106 -16.68 -7.12 -2.77
C VAL A 106 -18.15 -7.54 -2.85
N ASP A 107 -19.00 -6.95 -2.02
CA ASP A 107 -20.45 -7.22 -2.05
C ASP A 107 -21.08 -6.81 -3.40
N GLU A 108 -20.58 -5.71 -4.02
CA GLU A 108 -21.05 -5.23 -5.32
C GLU A 108 -20.50 -6.06 -6.49
N VAL A 109 -19.20 -6.38 -6.49
CA VAL A 109 -18.54 -7.03 -7.65
C VAL A 109 -18.52 -8.56 -7.57
N GLY A 110 -18.73 -9.13 -6.37
CA GLY A 110 -18.73 -10.59 -6.16
C GLY A 110 -17.36 -11.25 -6.17
N GLU A 111 -16.26 -10.50 -6.30
CA GLU A 111 -14.88 -11.01 -6.35
C GLU A 111 -14.01 -10.37 -5.28
N SER A 112 -12.88 -11.02 -4.96
CA SER A 112 -11.96 -10.52 -3.94
C SER A 112 -11.34 -9.18 -4.34
N CYS A 113 -11.29 -8.23 -3.42
CA CYS A 113 -10.71 -6.91 -3.63
C CYS A 113 -9.61 -6.61 -2.61
N ASN A 114 -8.67 -5.75 -2.99
CA ASN A 114 -7.54 -5.39 -2.15
C ASN A 114 -7.12 -3.93 -2.35
N ILE A 115 -6.40 -3.42 -1.35
CA ILE A 115 -5.67 -2.14 -1.42
C ILE A 115 -4.19 -2.47 -1.43
N THR A 116 -3.47 -1.85 -2.35
CA THR A 116 -2.02 -2.05 -2.51
C THR A 116 -1.28 -0.73 -2.50
N ALA A 117 -0.01 -0.78 -2.09
CA ALA A 117 0.94 0.33 -2.20
C ALA A 117 2.22 -0.15 -2.88
N MET A 118 3.01 0.79 -3.38
CA MET A 118 4.35 0.49 -3.85
C MET A 118 5.36 0.62 -2.70
N SER A 119 6.15 -0.40 -2.46
CA SER A 119 7.15 -0.44 -1.40
C SER A 119 8.39 -1.24 -1.81
N GLY A 120 9.58 -0.62 -1.79
CA GLY A 120 10.83 -1.30 -2.12
C GLY A 120 10.91 -1.86 -3.55
N GLY A 121 10.20 -1.24 -4.50
CA GLY A 121 10.17 -1.71 -5.90
C GLY A 121 9.19 -2.85 -6.19
N GLU A 122 8.40 -3.24 -5.21
CA GLU A 122 7.35 -4.27 -5.31
C GLU A 122 5.99 -3.69 -4.95
N VAL A 123 4.93 -4.39 -5.31
CA VAL A 123 3.55 -4.10 -4.86
C VAL A 123 3.33 -4.81 -3.52
N LEU A 124 2.98 -4.05 -2.49
CA LEU A 124 2.65 -4.53 -1.15
C LEU A 124 1.13 -4.53 -0.95
N TYR A 125 0.57 -5.65 -0.54
CA TYR A 125 -0.83 -5.76 -0.13
C TYR A 125 -1.02 -5.16 1.26
N LEU A 126 -1.81 -4.09 1.38
CA LEU A 126 -2.09 -3.42 2.65
C LEU A 126 -3.34 -3.97 3.34
N ASP A 127 -4.40 -4.21 2.55
CA ASP A 127 -5.67 -4.72 3.04
C ASP A 127 -6.36 -5.54 1.95
N ARG A 128 -7.26 -6.44 2.38
CA ARG A 128 -7.97 -7.34 1.48
C ARG A 128 -9.31 -7.77 2.08
N VAL A 129 -10.31 -7.89 1.23
CA VAL A 129 -11.56 -8.58 1.52
C VAL A 129 -11.77 -9.67 0.48
N GLU A 130 -12.07 -10.87 0.95
CA GLU A 130 -12.26 -12.04 0.10
C GLU A 130 -13.72 -12.19 -0.33
N THR A 131 -13.90 -12.68 -1.56
CA THR A 131 -15.21 -13.19 -2.01
C THR A 131 -15.62 -14.40 -1.19
N ALA A 132 -16.93 -14.61 -1.02
CA ALA A 132 -17.49 -15.83 -0.44
C ALA A 132 -17.41 -17.04 -1.40
N ALA A 133 -17.03 -16.85 -2.68
CA ALA A 133 -16.93 -17.92 -3.64
C ALA A 133 -15.84 -18.94 -3.23
N PRO A 134 -16.09 -20.27 -3.38
CA PRO A 134 -15.15 -21.30 -2.96
C PRO A 134 -13.81 -21.24 -3.68
N LEU A 135 -13.82 -21.02 -5.01
CA LEU A 135 -12.61 -20.89 -5.81
C LEU A 135 -12.12 -19.46 -5.77
N ARG A 136 -11.00 -19.20 -5.09
CA ARG A 136 -10.37 -17.88 -4.96
C ARG A 136 -8.87 -18.01 -4.78
N PHE A 137 -8.13 -16.99 -5.19
CA PHE A 137 -6.69 -16.88 -4.90
C PHE A 137 -6.48 -16.25 -3.53
N TYR A 138 -5.47 -16.71 -2.81
CA TYR A 138 -5.18 -16.26 -1.46
C TYR A 138 -3.84 -15.50 -1.42
N LEU A 139 -3.92 -14.18 -1.28
CA LEU A 139 -2.78 -13.28 -1.09
C LEU A 139 -3.03 -12.46 0.18
N GLN A 140 -2.25 -12.68 1.21
CA GLN A 140 -2.45 -12.04 2.52
C GLN A 140 -2.02 -10.56 2.52
N PRO A 141 -2.56 -9.71 3.41
CA PRO A 141 -1.93 -8.45 3.76
C PRO A 141 -0.46 -8.67 4.15
N GLY A 142 0.44 -7.83 3.66
CA GLY A 142 1.88 -8.02 3.77
C GLY A 142 2.54 -8.82 2.62
N SER A 143 1.76 -9.51 1.78
CA SER A 143 2.30 -10.14 0.56
C SER A 143 2.87 -9.11 -0.39
N ARG A 144 3.94 -9.50 -1.08
CA ARG A 144 4.60 -8.69 -2.10
C ARG A 144 4.55 -9.39 -3.45
N VAL A 145 4.30 -8.63 -4.49
CA VAL A 145 4.24 -9.14 -5.86
C VAL A 145 5.03 -8.23 -6.80
N PRO A 146 5.63 -8.78 -7.88
CA PRO A 146 6.41 -7.99 -8.82
C PRO A 146 5.56 -6.90 -9.49
N VAL A 147 6.16 -5.72 -9.71
CA VAL A 147 5.45 -4.57 -10.31
C VAL A 147 5.15 -4.74 -11.79
N HIS A 148 5.98 -5.48 -12.53
CA HIS A 148 5.87 -5.59 -13.99
C HIS A 148 4.73 -6.49 -14.46
N CYS A 149 4.32 -7.48 -13.65
CA CYS A 149 3.31 -8.47 -14.00
C CYS A 149 2.01 -8.38 -13.19
N SER A 150 1.89 -7.40 -12.28
CA SER A 150 0.69 -7.18 -11.48
C SER A 150 -0.10 -5.96 -11.95
N ALA A 151 -1.44 -6.01 -11.87
CA ALA A 151 -2.32 -4.91 -12.30
C ALA A 151 -1.97 -3.58 -11.58
N SER A 152 -1.85 -3.60 -10.26
CA SER A 152 -1.45 -2.41 -9.47
C SER A 152 -0.04 -1.95 -9.78
N GLY A 153 0.89 -2.87 -10.00
CA GLY A 153 2.26 -2.55 -10.36
C GLY A 153 2.36 -1.77 -11.66
N LYS A 154 1.61 -2.19 -12.68
CA LYS A 154 1.52 -1.46 -13.95
C LYS A 154 0.93 -0.07 -13.77
N VAL A 155 -0.06 0.12 -12.90
CA VAL A 155 -0.58 1.45 -12.55
C VAL A 155 0.50 2.31 -11.91
N PHE A 156 1.26 1.81 -10.93
CA PHE A 156 2.35 2.56 -10.32
C PHE A 156 3.46 2.89 -11.32
N LEU A 157 3.89 1.91 -12.13
CA LEU A 157 4.90 2.12 -13.17
C LEU A 157 4.47 3.16 -14.20
N SER A 158 3.19 3.19 -14.60
CA SER A 158 2.67 4.13 -15.59
C SER A 158 2.80 5.60 -15.16
N GLN A 159 2.85 5.86 -13.86
CA GLN A 159 3.02 7.20 -13.28
C GLN A 159 4.48 7.64 -13.16
N MET A 160 5.43 6.73 -13.38
CA MET A 160 6.86 7.03 -13.32
C MET A 160 7.37 7.62 -14.64
N THR A 161 8.47 8.36 -14.59
CA THR A 161 9.20 8.74 -15.79
C THR A 161 9.94 7.53 -16.37
N PRO A 162 10.24 7.52 -17.69
CA PRO A 162 11.02 6.44 -18.28
C PRO A 162 12.34 6.18 -17.56
N ALA A 163 13.05 7.24 -17.14
CA ALA A 163 14.31 7.10 -16.40
C ALA A 163 14.13 6.43 -15.03
N GLN A 164 13.01 6.69 -14.36
CA GLN A 164 12.69 6.03 -13.07
C GLN A 164 12.36 4.55 -13.27
N ARG A 165 11.58 4.22 -14.30
CA ARG A 165 11.28 2.82 -14.64
C ARG A 165 12.54 2.06 -15.03
N GLN A 166 13.39 2.64 -15.88
CA GLN A 166 14.65 2.04 -16.27
C GLN A 166 15.56 1.77 -15.06
N ARG A 167 15.61 2.68 -14.09
CA ARG A 167 16.38 2.47 -12.86
C ARG A 167 15.82 1.35 -12.00
N LEU A 168 14.49 1.22 -11.95
CA LEU A 168 13.80 0.21 -11.14
C LEU A 168 13.85 -1.18 -11.78
N LEU A 169 13.61 -1.27 -13.08
CA LEU A 169 13.42 -2.53 -13.80
C LEU A 169 14.66 -2.98 -14.60
N GLY A 170 15.56 -2.04 -14.90
CA GLY A 170 16.68 -2.30 -15.81
C GLY A 170 17.91 -2.94 -15.17
N ALA A 171 17.93 -3.13 -13.85
CA ALA A 171 19.09 -3.66 -13.14
C ALA A 171 19.26 -5.18 -13.31
N THR A 172 18.17 -5.90 -13.53
CA THR A 172 18.14 -7.36 -13.72
C THR A 172 17.07 -7.72 -14.75
N PRO A 173 17.17 -8.88 -15.44
CA PRO A 173 16.08 -9.39 -16.27
C PRO A 173 14.79 -9.51 -15.46
N LEU A 174 13.65 -9.15 -16.07
CA LEU A 174 12.35 -9.32 -15.44
C LEU A 174 12.04 -10.81 -15.27
N GLU A 175 11.55 -11.20 -14.10
CA GLU A 175 11.20 -12.57 -13.81
C GLU A 175 9.96 -13.00 -14.61
N ALA A 176 10.04 -14.15 -15.27
CA ALA A 176 8.90 -14.78 -15.93
C ALA A 176 8.11 -15.62 -14.90
N CYS A 177 7.12 -15.02 -14.25
CA CYS A 177 6.26 -15.73 -13.27
C CYS A 177 5.36 -16.78 -13.96
N THR A 178 4.96 -16.53 -15.20
CA THR A 178 4.16 -17.40 -16.04
C THR A 178 4.60 -17.32 -17.49
N PRO A 179 4.15 -18.19 -18.39
CA PRO A 179 4.39 -18.03 -19.85
C PRO A 179 3.75 -16.77 -20.44
N ARG A 180 2.81 -16.12 -19.74
CA ARG A 180 2.19 -14.86 -20.18
C ARG A 180 2.85 -13.61 -19.61
N THR A 181 3.79 -13.76 -18.68
CA THR A 181 4.52 -12.62 -18.10
C THR A 181 5.27 -11.85 -19.18
N ARG A 182 5.06 -10.54 -19.22
CA ARG A 182 5.77 -9.65 -20.13
C ARG A 182 7.12 -9.28 -19.56
N THR A 183 8.17 -9.89 -20.08
CA THR A 183 9.55 -9.66 -19.65
C THR A 183 10.32 -8.70 -20.57
N ASP A 184 9.78 -8.40 -21.75
CA ASP A 184 10.36 -7.41 -22.67
C ASP A 184 9.97 -5.99 -22.23
N LEU A 185 10.96 -5.15 -21.96
CA LEU A 185 10.76 -3.77 -21.51
C LEU A 185 10.05 -2.90 -22.56
N GLY A 186 10.23 -3.12 -23.85
CA GLY A 186 9.60 -2.37 -24.92
C GLY A 186 8.09 -2.66 -25.01
N VAL A 187 7.74 -3.94 -24.87
CA VAL A 187 6.34 -4.39 -24.80
C VAL A 187 5.67 -3.81 -23.55
N LEU A 188 6.35 -3.90 -22.40
CA LEU A 188 5.85 -3.33 -21.14
C LEU A 188 5.67 -1.81 -21.24
N GLU A 189 6.61 -1.06 -21.79
CA GLU A 189 6.50 0.40 -21.99
C GLU A 189 5.28 0.79 -22.86
N THR A 190 4.98 -0.02 -23.87
CA THR A 190 3.80 0.21 -24.73
C THR A 190 2.51 0.00 -23.93
N GLU A 191 2.45 -1.02 -23.11
CA GLU A 191 1.32 -1.26 -22.21
C GLU A 191 1.18 -0.15 -21.15
N LEU A 192 2.28 0.28 -20.54
CA LEU A 192 2.26 1.33 -19.51
C LEU A 192 1.75 2.67 -20.07
N ARG A 193 2.00 2.98 -21.34
CA ARG A 193 1.40 4.15 -22.00
C ARG A 193 -0.13 4.03 -22.06
N ARG A 194 -0.65 2.83 -22.40
CA ARG A 194 -2.08 2.56 -22.40
C ARG A 194 -2.66 2.67 -20.98
N VAL A 195 -2.03 2.03 -19.98
CA VAL A 195 -2.43 2.11 -18.58
C VAL A 195 -2.51 3.56 -18.09
N LYS A 196 -1.56 4.40 -18.49
CA LYS A 196 -1.55 5.83 -18.16
C LYS A 196 -2.75 6.58 -18.76
N THR A 197 -3.11 6.27 -20.00
CA THR A 197 -4.23 6.92 -20.70
C THR A 197 -5.57 6.44 -20.17
N GLU A 198 -5.75 5.15 -19.96
CA GLU A 198 -7.00 4.53 -19.51
C GLU A 198 -7.22 4.67 -17.99
N GLY A 199 -6.15 4.93 -17.22
CA GLY A 199 -6.19 5.04 -15.76
C GLY A 199 -6.50 3.70 -15.08
N CYS A 200 -6.20 2.58 -15.72
CA CYS A 200 -6.38 1.24 -15.15
C CYS A 200 -5.31 0.28 -15.67
N GLY A 201 -4.89 -0.65 -14.82
CA GLY A 201 -3.96 -1.73 -15.15
C GLY A 201 -4.66 -3.07 -15.07
N PHE A 202 -4.16 -4.03 -15.85
CA PHE A 202 -4.66 -5.40 -15.86
C PHE A 202 -3.51 -6.40 -15.72
N ASP A 203 -3.81 -7.52 -15.08
CA ASP A 203 -2.99 -8.72 -15.04
C ASP A 203 -3.84 -9.84 -15.64
N ASP A 204 -3.41 -10.37 -16.77
CA ASP A 204 -4.06 -11.48 -17.48
C ASP A 204 -3.19 -12.72 -17.40
N GLU A 205 -3.24 -13.38 -16.24
CA GLU A 205 -2.41 -14.56 -15.92
C GLU A 205 -0.89 -14.30 -16.01
N GLU A 206 -0.47 -13.06 -15.83
CA GLU A 206 0.95 -12.70 -15.90
C GLU A 206 1.69 -12.99 -14.60
N PHE A 207 1.01 -12.82 -13.44
CA PHE A 207 1.58 -13.13 -12.13
C PHE A 207 1.35 -14.59 -11.72
N LEU A 208 0.14 -15.09 -11.84
CA LEU A 208 -0.20 -16.49 -11.53
C LEU A 208 -1.11 -17.08 -12.61
N PRO A 209 -0.88 -18.34 -13.02
CA PRO A 209 -1.77 -19.03 -13.95
C PRO A 209 -3.21 -19.09 -13.40
N GLY A 210 -4.18 -18.81 -14.24
CA GLY A 210 -5.61 -18.83 -13.88
C GLY A 210 -6.08 -17.61 -13.09
N LEU A 211 -5.19 -16.67 -12.72
CA LEU A 211 -5.51 -15.42 -12.04
C LEU A 211 -5.66 -14.28 -13.04
N THR A 212 -6.71 -13.49 -12.89
CA THR A 212 -6.85 -12.21 -13.59
C THR A 212 -7.20 -11.09 -12.61
N CYS A 213 -6.69 -9.88 -12.89
CA CYS A 213 -6.86 -8.73 -12.01
C CYS A 213 -7.09 -7.46 -12.82
N ALA A 214 -7.83 -6.50 -12.22
CA ALA A 214 -7.85 -5.11 -12.64
C ALA A 214 -7.55 -4.21 -11.45
N ALA A 215 -6.83 -3.10 -11.70
CA ALA A 215 -6.49 -2.12 -10.68
C ALA A 215 -6.68 -0.70 -11.20
N VAL A 216 -7.10 0.20 -10.31
CA VAL A 216 -7.15 1.64 -10.55
C VAL A 216 -6.40 2.39 -9.46
N PRO A 217 -5.80 3.56 -9.77
CA PRO A 217 -5.15 4.37 -8.75
C PRO A 217 -6.19 4.99 -7.81
N VAL A 218 -5.86 5.09 -6.53
CA VAL A 218 -6.58 5.94 -5.58
C VAL A 218 -6.12 7.37 -5.81
N PRO A 219 -6.99 8.30 -6.21
CA PRO A 219 -6.61 9.69 -6.48
C PRO A 219 -5.94 10.32 -5.25
N PRO A 220 -4.76 10.94 -5.38
CA PRO A 220 -4.13 11.63 -4.27
C PRO A 220 -4.85 12.95 -3.97
N ALA A 221 -4.69 13.46 -2.74
CA ALA A 221 -5.26 14.75 -2.33
C ALA A 221 -4.69 15.93 -3.16
N ASP A 222 -3.40 15.90 -3.48
CA ASP A 222 -2.79 16.82 -4.44
C ASP A 222 -2.85 16.22 -5.86
N PRO A 223 -3.59 16.83 -6.80
CA PRO A 223 -3.70 16.33 -8.19
C PRO A 223 -2.36 16.24 -8.94
N LYS A 224 -1.31 16.92 -8.47
CA LYS A 224 0.04 16.85 -9.04
C LYS A 224 0.87 15.70 -8.48
N ALA A 225 0.46 15.13 -7.36
CA ALA A 225 1.11 14.00 -6.75
C ALA A 225 0.80 12.71 -7.54
N ARG A 226 1.63 11.68 -7.32
CA ARG A 226 1.34 10.33 -7.82
C ARG A 226 0.46 9.60 -6.83
N ALA A 227 -0.39 8.72 -7.32
CA ALA A 227 -1.13 7.83 -6.45
C ALA A 227 -0.16 6.91 -5.69
N SER A 228 -0.26 6.92 -4.37
CA SER A 228 0.48 6.04 -3.47
C SER A 228 -0.22 4.70 -3.22
N LEU A 229 -1.52 4.66 -3.52
CA LEU A 229 -2.38 3.49 -3.33
C LEU A 229 -3.08 3.12 -4.65
N CYS A 230 -3.36 1.83 -4.80
CA CYS A 230 -4.30 1.31 -5.78
C CYS A 230 -5.37 0.48 -5.08
N VAL A 231 -6.58 0.46 -5.64
CA VAL A 231 -7.60 -0.53 -5.34
C VAL A 231 -7.71 -1.48 -6.53
N ALA A 232 -7.79 -2.77 -6.24
CA ALA A 232 -7.83 -3.80 -7.25
C ALA A 232 -8.87 -4.87 -6.93
N LEU A 233 -9.41 -5.50 -7.96
CA LEU A 233 -10.17 -6.74 -7.87
C LEU A 233 -9.39 -7.86 -8.56
N GLN A 234 -9.58 -9.08 -8.07
CA GLN A 234 -8.92 -10.26 -8.59
C GLN A 234 -9.84 -11.49 -8.50
N GLY A 235 -9.71 -12.37 -9.47
CA GLY A 235 -10.46 -13.61 -9.48
C GLY A 235 -9.94 -14.63 -10.48
N PRO A 236 -10.49 -15.86 -10.47
CA PRO A 236 -10.14 -16.89 -11.44
C PRO A 236 -10.64 -16.52 -12.85
N THR A 237 -9.81 -16.80 -13.86
CA THR A 237 -10.14 -16.56 -15.27
C THR A 237 -11.42 -17.26 -15.73
N VAL A 238 -11.79 -18.37 -15.11
CA VAL A 238 -13.05 -19.09 -15.39
C VAL A 238 -14.31 -18.30 -15.03
N ARG A 239 -14.22 -17.29 -14.14
CA ARG A 239 -15.33 -16.42 -13.76
C ARG A 239 -15.12 -14.98 -14.21
N LEU A 240 -13.88 -14.55 -14.30
CA LEU A 240 -13.49 -13.15 -14.47
C LEU A 240 -12.60 -13.01 -15.71
N ASN A 241 -13.22 -12.80 -16.85
CA ASN A 241 -12.53 -12.53 -18.11
C ASN A 241 -12.31 -11.01 -18.29
N ARG A 242 -11.63 -10.62 -19.35
CA ARG A 242 -11.31 -9.23 -19.65
C ARG A 242 -12.56 -8.33 -19.74
N ASP A 243 -13.60 -8.76 -20.44
CA ASP A 243 -14.82 -7.97 -20.63
C ASP A 243 -15.52 -7.70 -19.29
N LYS A 244 -15.58 -8.71 -18.42
CA LYS A 244 -16.11 -8.55 -17.05
C LYS A 244 -15.26 -7.61 -16.21
N LEU A 245 -13.92 -7.70 -16.29
CA LEU A 245 -13.04 -6.76 -15.61
C LEU A 245 -13.33 -5.33 -16.04
N GLU A 246 -13.47 -5.09 -17.33
CA GLU A 246 -13.79 -3.76 -17.88
C GLU A 246 -15.17 -3.26 -17.43
N ALA A 247 -16.16 -4.13 -17.40
CA ALA A 247 -17.51 -3.81 -16.91
C ALA A 247 -17.51 -3.44 -15.40
N LEU A 248 -16.56 -3.95 -14.61
CA LEU A 248 -16.44 -3.67 -13.18
C LEU A 248 -15.57 -2.43 -12.85
N LEU A 249 -14.88 -1.84 -13.83
CA LEU A 249 -14.07 -0.63 -13.60
C LEU A 249 -14.83 0.54 -12.98
N PRO A 250 -16.10 0.82 -13.29
CA PRO A 250 -16.84 1.90 -12.64
C PRO A 250 -16.95 1.70 -11.12
N ALA A 251 -17.23 0.48 -10.65
CA ALA A 251 -17.27 0.14 -9.22
C ALA A 251 -15.91 0.35 -8.55
N LEU A 252 -14.80 -0.10 -9.20
CA LEU A 252 -13.45 0.14 -8.70
C LEU A 252 -13.14 1.64 -8.58
N ARG A 253 -13.50 2.43 -9.59
CA ARG A 253 -13.28 3.89 -9.58
C ARG A 253 -14.07 4.57 -8.46
N THR A 254 -15.31 4.12 -8.20
CA THR A 254 -16.12 4.62 -7.08
C THR A 254 -15.45 4.31 -5.75
N ALA A 255 -14.97 3.07 -5.56
CA ALA A 255 -14.23 2.69 -4.36
C ALA A 255 -12.92 3.47 -4.22
N ALA A 256 -12.17 3.71 -5.30
CA ALA A 256 -10.97 4.53 -5.30
C ALA A 256 -11.23 5.97 -4.85
N GLN A 257 -12.34 6.56 -5.28
CA GLN A 257 -12.75 7.90 -4.84
C GLN A 257 -13.13 7.92 -3.35
N ALA A 258 -13.82 6.89 -2.86
CA ALA A 258 -14.15 6.76 -1.44
C ALA A 258 -12.87 6.65 -0.59
N LEU A 259 -11.90 5.84 -1.03
CA LEU A 259 -10.58 5.74 -0.39
C LEU A 259 -9.82 7.08 -0.42
N SER A 260 -9.83 7.79 -1.54
CA SER A 260 -9.22 9.13 -1.65
C SER A 260 -9.74 10.12 -0.62
N ARG A 261 -11.06 10.13 -0.37
CA ARG A 261 -11.67 10.98 0.68
C ARG A 261 -11.19 10.61 2.08
N LEU A 262 -11.05 9.32 2.37
CA LEU A 262 -10.54 8.84 3.66
C LEU A 262 -9.08 9.26 3.87
N GLU A 263 -8.24 9.15 2.82
CA GLU A 263 -6.84 9.57 2.88
C GLU A 263 -6.68 11.09 3.09
N ALA A 264 -7.58 11.88 2.54
CA ALA A 264 -7.61 13.33 2.73
C ALA A 264 -8.10 13.76 4.12
N GLY A 265 -8.50 12.83 5.00
CA GLY A 265 -9.05 13.14 6.33
C GLY A 265 -10.46 13.75 6.29
N ALA A 266 -11.16 13.70 5.16
CA ALA A 266 -12.55 14.15 5.07
C ALA A 266 -13.47 13.18 5.85
N PRO A 267 -14.42 13.67 6.68
CA PRO A 267 -15.35 12.82 7.40
C PRO A 267 -16.17 11.98 6.41
N SER A 268 -16.29 10.68 6.69
CA SER A 268 -17.15 9.80 5.89
C SER A 268 -18.57 10.34 5.89
N SER A 269 -19.26 10.34 4.73
CA SER A 269 -20.64 10.82 4.58
C SER A 269 -21.62 10.17 5.59
N GLU A 270 -21.34 8.96 6.05
CA GLU A 270 -22.12 8.27 7.09
C GLU A 270 -22.04 8.90 8.50
N LYS A 271 -20.90 9.53 8.85
CA LYS A 271 -20.84 10.29 10.12
C LYS A 271 -21.70 11.54 10.05
N SER A 272 -21.79 12.18 8.88
CA SER A 272 -22.65 13.33 8.64
C SER A 272 -24.14 12.93 8.73
N GLU A 273 -24.54 11.86 8.04
CA GLU A 273 -25.94 11.37 8.07
C GLU A 273 -26.36 10.87 9.46
N ARG A 274 -25.45 10.23 10.21
CA ARG A 274 -25.73 9.78 11.57
C ARG A 274 -25.85 10.95 12.56
N SER A 275 -25.00 11.98 12.37
CA SER A 275 -25.08 13.22 13.17
C SER A 275 -26.38 13.98 12.88
N GLU A 276 -26.75 14.14 11.60
CA GLU A 276 -27.99 14.79 11.18
C GLU A 276 -29.23 14.01 11.64
N ARG A 277 -29.19 12.68 11.63
CA ARG A 277 -30.26 11.84 12.13
C ARG A 277 -30.43 11.93 13.65
N SER A 278 -29.32 12.00 14.39
CA SER A 278 -29.30 12.19 15.84
C SER A 278 -29.83 13.57 16.21
N GLU A 279 -29.38 14.63 15.53
CA GLU A 279 -29.86 15.99 15.75
C GLU A 279 -31.35 16.17 15.40
N ARG A 280 -31.81 15.47 14.36
CA ARG A 280 -33.22 15.48 13.97
C ARG A 280 -34.10 14.77 15.01
N SER A 281 -33.64 13.64 15.57
CA SER A 281 -34.31 12.92 16.64
C SER A 281 -34.41 13.77 17.92
N GLU A 282 -33.32 14.42 18.32
CA GLU A 282 -33.29 15.29 19.51
C GLU A 282 -34.16 16.53 19.33
N ARG A 283 -34.25 17.08 18.12
CA ARG A 283 -35.18 18.21 17.83
C ARG A 283 -36.67 17.81 17.93
N THR A 284 -36.98 16.57 17.48
CA THR A 284 -38.32 16.04 17.53
C THR A 284 -38.76 15.79 19.00
N ASP A 285 -37.91 15.14 19.79
CA ASP A 285 -38.13 14.90 21.22
C ASP A 285 -38.30 16.22 22.02
N ARG A 286 -37.53 17.24 21.67
CA ARG A 286 -37.59 18.54 22.33
C ARG A 286 -38.87 19.31 21.96
N ALA A 287 -39.38 19.11 20.74
CA ALA A 287 -40.64 19.71 20.29
C ALA A 287 -41.85 19.04 20.96
N GLU A 288 -41.81 17.71 21.15
CA GLU A 288 -42.87 16.97 21.85
C GLU A 288 -42.95 17.31 23.34
N ARG A 289 -41.81 17.43 24.03
CA ARG A 289 -41.77 17.86 25.44
C ARG A 289 -42.28 19.27 25.67
N ARG A 290 -42.17 20.17 24.67
CA ARG A 290 -42.74 21.54 24.76
C ARG A 290 -44.25 21.62 24.52
N LYS A 291 -44.85 20.58 23.96
CA LYS A 291 -46.32 20.50 23.75
C LYS A 291 -47.03 19.84 24.91
N SER A 292 -46.30 19.22 25.85
CA SER A 292 -46.83 18.50 27.01
C SER A 292 -46.68 19.30 28.32
N SER A 293 -46.19 20.52 28.27
CA SER A 293 -46.10 21.51 29.35
C SER A 293 -46.98 22.72 29.05
#